data_87f0d90c6e644252b9bf50889992560e
#
_entry.id   87f0d90c6e644252b9bf50889992560e
#
_cell.length_a   1.000
_cell.length_b   1.000
_cell.length_c   1.000
_cell.angle_alpha   90.00
_cell.angle_beta   90.00
_cell.angle_gamma   90.00
#
_symmetry.space_group_name_H-M   'P 1'
#
loop_
_entity.id
_entity.type
_entity.pdbx_description
1 polymer ?
#
loop_
_entity_poly.entity_id
_entity_poly.type
_entity_poly.pdbx_seq_one_letter_code
_entity_poly.pdbx_strand_id
1 'polypeptide(L)'
;KKADDTKTETTDEKSEDKASSDEDTKDVNVASEEEAEEAGFSDGTDTDGATVENTVLDTSQELTGIHHADISIRDYGDIKVELDADTAPVTVTNFVKLAQEGFYDGLTFWRIMDGFMMQGGDPKGNGTGGSGETIKGEFSSNGVKNDISHVRGTISMARSTDPDSASSQFLSSSQTVLSWMAIRSIW
;
A
#
# COMPACT_ATOMS: atom_id res chain seq x y z
N LYS A 1 -15.25 70.79 6.74
CA LYS A 1 -15.88 70.64 5.44
C LYS A 1 -16.10 69.17 5.19
N LYS A 2 -17.39 68.84 5.33
CA LYS A 2 -18.21 67.84 4.68
C LYS A 2 -17.75 66.41 4.67
N ALA A 3 -18.51 65.69 5.44
CA ALA A 3 -18.90 64.31 5.34
C ALA A 3 -19.46 63.95 3.97
N ASP A 4 -19.29 62.70 3.60
CA ASP A 4 -20.35 62.02 2.85
C ASP A 4 -20.35 60.52 3.27
N ASP A 5 -21.50 60.15 3.83
CA ASP A 5 -21.91 58.79 4.15
C ASP A 5 -22.36 58.09 2.88
N THR A 6 -21.91 56.87 2.64
CA THR A 6 -22.68 55.98 1.80
C THR A 6 -22.79 54.59 2.41
N LYS A 7 -23.97 54.36 2.93
CA LYS A 7 -24.55 53.14 3.43
C LYS A 7 -24.77 52.18 2.23
N THR A 8 -24.28 50.96 2.29
CA THR A 8 -24.73 49.91 1.37
C THR A 8 -25.20 48.70 2.17
N GLU A 9 -26.40 48.32 1.83
CA GLU A 9 -27.22 47.32 2.49
C GLU A 9 -26.73 45.89 2.25
N THR A 10 -26.84 45.09 3.30
CA THR A 10 -26.81 43.65 3.31
C THR A 10 -28.05 43.06 2.64
N THR A 11 -27.88 42.15 1.71
CA THR A 11 -28.94 41.22 1.29
C THR A 11 -28.47 39.80 1.56
N ASP A 12 -29.19 39.19 2.52
CA ASP A 12 -29.17 37.76 2.76
C ASP A 12 -29.78 37.01 1.58
N GLU A 13 -29.01 36.09 0.99
CA GLU A 13 -29.57 35.02 0.18
C GLU A 13 -29.29 33.68 0.80
N LYS A 14 -30.36 33.09 1.32
CA LYS A 14 -30.50 31.77 1.84
C LYS A 14 -30.65 30.81 0.66
N SER A 15 -29.63 30.01 0.34
CA SER A 15 -29.77 28.90 -0.59
C SER A 15 -29.91 27.60 0.22
N GLU A 16 -31.05 26.94 0.05
CA GLU A 16 -31.36 25.63 0.60
C GLU A 16 -30.65 24.58 -0.25
N ASP A 17 -29.74 23.82 0.38
CA ASP A 17 -29.11 22.65 -0.22
C ASP A 17 -30.04 21.45 -0.08
N LYS A 18 -30.51 20.99 -1.23
CA LYS A 18 -31.36 19.82 -1.38
C LYS A 18 -30.46 18.60 -1.58
N ALA A 19 -30.35 17.77 -0.57
CA ALA A 19 -29.69 16.48 -0.65
C ALA A 19 -30.37 15.61 -1.71
N SER A 20 -29.61 15.24 -2.72
CA SER A 20 -29.95 14.17 -3.66
C SER A 20 -29.10 12.95 -3.31
N SER A 21 -29.77 11.94 -2.83
CA SER A 21 -29.23 10.60 -2.66
C SER A 21 -29.30 9.88 -4.00
N ASP A 22 -28.18 9.68 -4.67
CA ASP A 22 -28.08 8.71 -5.75
C ASP A 22 -27.13 7.59 -5.30
N GLU A 23 -27.74 6.45 -5.00
CA GLU A 23 -27.08 5.15 -4.91
C GLU A 23 -26.64 4.74 -6.33
N ASP A 24 -25.35 4.82 -6.61
CA ASP A 24 -24.76 4.19 -7.79
C ASP A 24 -23.74 3.15 -7.32
N THR A 25 -24.27 1.97 -6.98
CA THR A 25 -23.48 0.75 -6.84
C THR A 25 -23.05 0.32 -8.23
N LYS A 26 -21.89 0.77 -8.68
CA LYS A 26 -21.25 0.23 -9.89
C LYS A 26 -20.38 -0.96 -9.53
N ASP A 27 -20.72 -2.06 -10.20
CA ASP A 27 -20.05 -3.34 -10.15
C ASP A 27 -18.52 -3.20 -10.23
N VAL A 28 -17.84 -3.78 -9.23
CA VAL A 28 -16.39 -3.97 -9.26
C VAL A 28 -16.12 -5.00 -10.35
N ASN A 29 -15.58 -4.57 -11.47
CA ASN A 29 -15.19 -5.46 -12.56
C ASN A 29 -13.93 -6.22 -12.11
N VAL A 30 -14.15 -7.45 -11.66
CA VAL A 30 -13.06 -8.40 -11.39
C VAL A 30 -12.51 -8.82 -12.76
N ALA A 31 -11.22 -8.59 -13.01
CA ALA A 31 -10.56 -9.04 -14.23
C ALA A 31 -10.81 -10.55 -14.42
N SER A 32 -11.17 -10.95 -15.65
CA SER A 32 -11.45 -12.33 -15.97
C SER A 32 -10.17 -13.17 -15.94
N GLU A 33 -10.32 -14.49 -15.68
CA GLU A 33 -9.20 -15.44 -15.66
C GLU A 33 -8.36 -15.42 -16.97
N GLU A 34 -8.96 -15.05 -18.09
CA GLU A 34 -8.29 -14.91 -19.40
C GLU A 34 -7.22 -13.79 -19.43
N GLU A 35 -7.41 -12.69 -18.66
CA GLU A 35 -6.40 -11.61 -18.60
C GLU A 35 -5.18 -11.98 -17.77
N ALA A 36 -5.31 -12.96 -16.88
CA ALA A 36 -4.21 -13.47 -16.06
C ALA A 36 -3.26 -14.38 -16.87
N GLU A 37 -3.78 -15.15 -17.85
CA GLU A 37 -2.98 -16.01 -18.71
C GLU A 37 -2.08 -15.21 -19.68
N GLU A 38 -2.54 -14.06 -20.18
CA GLU A 38 -1.75 -13.22 -21.10
C GLU A 38 -0.57 -12.53 -20.38
N ALA A 39 -0.64 -12.38 -19.06
CA ALA A 39 0.44 -11.83 -18.24
C ALA A 39 1.53 -12.85 -17.89
N GLY A 40 1.45 -14.09 -18.40
CA GLY A 40 2.41 -15.16 -18.11
C GLY A 40 2.28 -15.70 -16.69
N PHE A 41 1.14 -15.52 -16.06
CA PHE A 41 0.80 -16.09 -14.76
C PHE A 41 0.50 -17.57 -14.95
N SER A 42 1.46 -18.41 -14.64
CA SER A 42 1.24 -19.83 -14.38
C SER A 42 0.53 -19.92 -13.03
N ASP A 43 -0.69 -20.45 -12.99
CA ASP A 43 -1.29 -20.97 -11.79
C ASP A 43 -0.32 -22.01 -11.21
N GLY A 44 0.51 -21.53 -10.29
CA GLY A 44 1.43 -22.37 -9.52
C GLY A 44 0.67 -23.17 -8.49
N THR A 45 -0.21 -24.07 -8.95
CA THR A 45 -0.56 -25.25 -8.19
C THR A 45 0.69 -26.14 -8.16
N ASP A 46 1.70 -25.73 -7.39
CA ASP A 46 2.71 -26.64 -6.93
C ASP A 46 2.01 -27.69 -6.08
N THR A 47 1.70 -28.81 -6.75
CA THR A 47 1.18 -30.02 -6.14
C THR A 47 2.25 -30.76 -5.31
N ASP A 48 3.13 -30.01 -4.70
CA ASP A 48 3.99 -30.52 -3.63
C ASP A 48 3.36 -30.01 -2.33
N GLY A 49 2.79 -30.93 -1.56
CA GLY A 49 2.08 -30.68 -0.31
C GLY A 49 3.02 -30.20 0.81
N ALA A 50 3.77 -29.16 0.53
CA ALA A 50 4.53 -28.42 1.51
C ALA A 50 3.51 -27.62 2.34
N THR A 51 3.23 -28.13 3.54
CA THR A 51 2.70 -27.29 4.61
C THR A 51 3.62 -26.11 4.73
N VAL A 52 3.10 -24.91 4.49
CA VAL A 52 3.81 -23.66 4.74
C VAL A 52 4.07 -23.65 6.25
N GLU A 53 5.23 -24.15 6.65
CA GLU A 53 5.69 -24.00 8.02
C GLU A 53 5.93 -22.51 8.22
N ASN A 54 5.23 -21.93 9.18
CA ASN A 54 5.40 -20.53 9.55
C ASN A 54 6.80 -20.37 10.19
N THR A 55 7.81 -20.21 9.35
CA THR A 55 9.21 -20.14 9.77
C THR A 55 9.46 -18.76 10.37
N VAL A 56 9.79 -18.72 11.65
CA VAL A 56 10.24 -17.48 12.30
C VAL A 56 11.65 -17.16 11.80
N LEU A 57 11.81 -16.04 11.12
CA LEU A 57 13.08 -15.56 10.60
C LEU A 57 13.80 -14.72 11.66
N ASP A 58 15.14 -14.79 11.71
CA ASP A 58 15.95 -13.92 12.55
C ASP A 58 16.07 -12.53 11.91
N THR A 59 15.32 -11.59 12.42
CA THR A 59 15.31 -10.19 11.95
C THR A 59 16.23 -9.27 12.76
N SER A 60 17.14 -9.83 13.56
CA SER A 60 18.19 -9.05 14.25
C SER A 60 19.31 -8.59 13.30
N GLN A 61 19.37 -9.21 12.11
CA GLN A 61 20.24 -8.85 11.00
C GLN A 61 19.37 -8.59 9.76
N GLU A 62 19.91 -7.87 8.79
CA GLU A 62 19.24 -7.72 7.49
C GLU A 62 19.08 -9.09 6.83
N LEU A 63 17.86 -9.37 6.39
CA LEU A 63 17.55 -10.59 5.64
C LEU A 63 18.19 -10.55 4.26
N THR A 64 18.41 -11.71 3.67
CA THR A 64 18.92 -11.90 2.30
C THR A 64 18.11 -12.96 1.58
N GLY A 65 18.13 -12.95 0.25
CA GLY A 65 17.38 -13.89 -0.57
C GLY A 65 15.92 -13.52 -0.74
N ILE A 66 15.15 -14.48 -1.22
CA ILE A 66 13.71 -14.32 -1.48
C ILE A 66 12.91 -14.93 -0.34
N HIS A 67 11.97 -14.16 0.18
CA HIS A 67 11.02 -14.59 1.21
C HIS A 67 9.59 -14.46 0.70
N HIS A 68 8.65 -15.12 1.36
CA HIS A 68 7.23 -15.05 1.02
C HIS A 68 6.40 -14.69 2.26
N ALA A 69 5.31 -13.97 2.03
CA ALA A 69 4.33 -13.68 3.06
C ALA A 69 2.91 -13.78 2.46
N ASP A 70 1.97 -14.24 3.27
CA ASP A 70 0.55 -14.24 2.93
C ASP A 70 -0.16 -13.14 3.71
N ILE A 71 -0.87 -12.27 3.00
CA ILE A 71 -1.70 -11.21 3.60
C ILE A 71 -3.15 -11.65 3.48
N SER A 72 -3.71 -12.18 4.57
CA SER A 72 -5.11 -12.61 4.62
C SER A 72 -6.03 -11.41 4.82
N ILE A 73 -6.94 -11.21 3.87
CA ILE A 73 -7.93 -10.13 3.91
C ILE A 73 -9.29 -10.74 4.18
N ARG A 74 -9.91 -10.33 5.30
CA ARG A 74 -11.23 -10.84 5.69
C ARG A 74 -12.24 -10.63 4.56
N ASP A 75 -12.94 -11.71 4.21
CA ASP A 75 -14.00 -11.77 3.18
C ASP A 75 -13.51 -11.62 1.73
N TYR A 76 -12.18 -11.42 1.49
CA TYR A 76 -11.62 -11.23 0.15
C TYR A 76 -10.56 -12.27 -0.23
N GLY A 77 -10.02 -13.03 0.74
CA GLY A 77 -8.98 -14.05 0.49
C GLY A 77 -7.56 -13.56 0.77
N ASP A 78 -6.59 -14.24 0.19
CA ASP A 78 -5.17 -14.05 0.51
C ASP A 78 -4.42 -13.43 -0.65
N ILE A 79 -3.51 -12.51 -0.34
CA ILE A 79 -2.52 -11.97 -1.27
C ILE A 79 -1.19 -12.62 -0.95
N LYS A 80 -0.59 -13.31 -1.91
CA LYS A 80 0.75 -13.86 -1.80
C LYS A 80 1.79 -12.81 -2.21
N VAL A 81 2.78 -12.59 -1.38
CA VAL A 81 3.80 -11.58 -1.58
C VAL A 81 5.17 -12.22 -1.62
N GLU A 82 5.93 -11.96 -2.67
CA GLU A 82 7.36 -12.27 -2.75
C GLU A 82 8.16 -11.04 -2.28
N LEU A 83 9.08 -11.25 -1.36
CA LEU A 83 9.88 -10.23 -0.71
C LEU A 83 11.35 -10.43 -1.08
N ASP A 84 11.90 -9.55 -1.93
CA ASP A 84 13.28 -9.60 -2.42
C ASP A 84 14.20 -8.86 -1.45
N ALA A 85 14.79 -9.59 -0.50
CA ALA A 85 15.73 -9.05 0.47
C ALA A 85 17.14 -8.84 -0.10
N ASP A 86 17.46 -9.35 -1.28
CA ASP A 86 18.73 -9.04 -1.95
C ASP A 86 18.71 -7.64 -2.57
N THR A 87 17.53 -7.18 -3.00
CA THR A 87 17.34 -5.85 -3.59
C THR A 87 16.94 -4.80 -2.55
N ALA A 88 16.16 -5.17 -1.53
CA ALA A 88 15.65 -4.25 -0.51
C ALA A 88 15.76 -4.87 0.91
N PRO A 89 16.97 -5.15 1.41
CA PRO A 89 17.17 -5.86 2.67
C PRO A 89 16.57 -5.15 3.88
N VAL A 90 16.75 -3.84 4.02
CA VAL A 90 16.21 -3.05 5.14
C VAL A 90 14.68 -3.07 5.14
N THR A 91 14.09 -2.87 3.98
CA THR A 91 12.63 -2.83 3.80
C THR A 91 12.00 -4.19 4.10
N VAL A 92 12.56 -5.27 3.53
CA VAL A 92 12.05 -6.63 3.75
C VAL A 92 12.21 -7.04 5.21
N THR A 93 13.37 -6.77 5.82
CA THR A 93 13.60 -7.08 7.24
C THR A 93 12.60 -6.36 8.14
N ASN A 94 12.35 -5.07 7.91
CA ASN A 94 11.36 -4.30 8.67
C ASN A 94 9.94 -4.86 8.50
N PHE A 95 9.53 -5.17 7.27
CA PHE A 95 8.22 -5.74 7.01
C PHE A 95 8.03 -7.09 7.69
N VAL A 96 9.01 -8.00 7.56
CA VAL A 96 8.97 -9.33 8.17
C VAL A 96 8.97 -9.23 9.70
N LYS A 97 9.82 -8.38 10.29
CA LYS A 97 9.83 -8.13 11.74
C LYS A 97 8.44 -7.73 12.23
N LEU A 98 7.83 -6.72 11.62
CA LEU A 98 6.52 -6.23 12.01
C LEU A 98 5.42 -7.29 11.81
N ALA A 99 5.50 -8.09 10.74
CA ALA A 99 4.56 -9.19 10.50
C ALA A 99 4.69 -10.27 11.58
N GLN A 100 5.89 -10.67 11.95
CA GLN A 100 6.13 -11.67 13.01
C GLN A 100 5.72 -11.18 14.41
N GLU A 101 5.79 -9.89 14.66
CA GLU A 101 5.30 -9.25 15.89
C GLU A 101 3.77 -9.12 15.92
N GLY A 102 3.05 -9.51 14.85
CA GLY A 102 1.61 -9.36 14.73
C GLY A 102 1.15 -7.89 14.56
N PHE A 103 2.06 -7.01 14.20
CA PHE A 103 1.76 -5.57 14.07
C PHE A 103 0.66 -5.28 13.04
N TYR A 104 0.59 -6.07 11.98
CA TYR A 104 -0.40 -5.87 10.92
C TYR A 104 -1.75 -6.51 11.19
N ASP A 105 -1.87 -7.33 12.25
CA ASP A 105 -3.10 -8.06 12.55
C ASP A 105 -4.25 -7.11 12.90
N GLY A 106 -5.37 -7.30 12.20
CA GLY A 106 -6.57 -6.48 12.39
C GLY A 106 -6.49 -5.06 11.83
N LEU A 107 -5.40 -4.70 11.15
CA LEU A 107 -5.32 -3.41 10.44
C LEU A 107 -6.20 -3.42 9.18
N THR A 108 -6.45 -2.25 8.63
CA THR A 108 -7.29 -2.06 7.45
C THR A 108 -6.51 -1.43 6.31
N PHE A 109 -6.96 -1.68 5.08
CA PHE A 109 -6.61 -0.83 3.94
C PHE A 109 -7.43 0.46 4.03
N TRP A 110 -6.86 1.46 4.69
CA TRP A 110 -7.54 2.72 4.99
C TRP A 110 -7.75 3.63 3.79
N ARG A 111 -7.01 3.36 2.69
CA ARG A 111 -7.13 4.13 1.46
C ARG A 111 -7.06 3.20 0.26
N ILE A 112 -8.11 3.22 -0.54
CA ILE A 112 -8.20 2.46 -1.80
C ILE A 112 -8.53 3.46 -2.90
N MET A 113 -7.75 3.44 -3.97
CA MET A 113 -7.97 4.28 -5.15
C MET A 113 -8.04 3.37 -6.36
N ASP A 114 -9.22 3.31 -6.97
CA ASP A 114 -9.44 2.52 -8.17
C ASP A 114 -8.47 2.92 -9.28
N GLY A 115 -7.96 1.93 -9.99
CA GLY A 115 -6.98 2.12 -11.05
C GLY A 115 -5.62 2.65 -10.59
N PHE A 116 -5.33 2.70 -9.27
CA PHE A 116 -4.06 3.21 -8.76
C PHE A 116 -3.45 2.28 -7.70
N MET A 117 -3.98 2.24 -6.48
CA MET A 117 -3.38 1.46 -5.39
C MET A 117 -4.34 1.26 -4.21
N MET A 118 -4.02 0.31 -3.35
CA MET A 118 -4.54 0.21 -2.00
C MET A 118 -3.40 0.37 -0.98
N GLN A 119 -3.68 1.08 0.13
CA GLN A 119 -2.71 1.43 1.17
C GLN A 119 -3.17 0.92 2.52
N GLY A 120 -2.29 0.17 3.18
CA GLY A 120 -2.50 -0.41 4.50
C GLY A 120 -1.30 -0.19 5.42
N GLY A 121 -1.27 -0.93 6.55
CA GLY A 121 -0.15 -0.89 7.50
C GLY A 121 -0.15 0.33 8.43
N ASP A 122 -1.27 1.05 8.53
CA ASP A 122 -1.44 2.16 9.45
C ASP A 122 -2.27 1.77 10.67
N PRO A 123 -1.69 1.72 11.88
CA PRO A 123 -2.44 1.36 13.10
C PRO A 123 -3.51 2.39 13.48
N LYS A 124 -3.46 3.61 12.95
CA LYS A 124 -4.48 4.65 13.16
C LYS A 124 -5.56 4.64 12.08
N GLY A 125 -5.34 3.96 10.95
CA GLY A 125 -6.28 3.88 9.84
C GLY A 125 -6.64 5.21 9.18
N ASN A 126 -5.73 6.19 9.18
CA ASN A 126 -5.99 7.55 8.67
C ASN A 126 -4.78 8.18 7.94
N GLY A 127 -3.71 7.43 7.74
CA GLY A 127 -2.49 7.86 7.06
C GLY A 127 -1.43 8.51 7.96
N THR A 128 -1.70 8.67 9.25
CA THR A 128 -0.78 9.37 10.19
C THR A 128 -0.06 8.44 11.16
N GLY A 129 -0.37 7.14 11.13
CA GLY A 129 0.24 6.14 11.99
C GLY A 129 1.47 5.48 11.36
N GLY A 130 2.19 4.73 12.19
CA GLY A 130 3.36 3.95 11.83
C GLY A 130 3.79 3.07 12.99
N SER A 131 4.86 2.28 12.80
CA SER A 131 5.43 1.42 13.86
C SER A 131 6.14 2.19 14.98
N GLY A 132 6.39 3.49 14.77
CA GLY A 132 7.18 4.32 15.68
C GLY A 132 8.66 4.41 15.29
N GLU A 133 9.14 3.53 14.43
CA GLU A 133 10.49 3.56 13.85
C GLU A 133 10.40 3.86 12.36
N THR A 134 11.42 4.51 11.81
CA THR A 134 11.56 4.73 10.37
C THR A 134 12.76 3.98 9.83
N ILE A 135 12.74 3.70 8.54
CA ILE A 135 13.80 2.99 7.84
C ILE A 135 14.40 3.83 6.72
N LYS A 136 15.65 3.55 6.39
CA LYS A 136 16.32 4.13 5.23
C LYS A 136 15.60 3.71 3.95
N GLY A 137 15.37 4.68 3.07
CA GLY A 137 14.78 4.42 1.77
C GLY A 137 15.75 3.74 0.81
N GLU A 138 15.34 2.61 0.23
CA GLU A 138 16.15 1.79 -0.67
C GLU A 138 15.78 2.05 -2.14
N PHE A 139 16.24 3.19 -2.67
CA PHE A 139 16.05 3.60 -4.06
C PHE A 139 17.23 4.43 -4.58
N SER A 140 17.35 4.55 -5.90
CA SER A 140 18.54 5.10 -6.59
C SER A 140 18.90 6.52 -6.13
N SER A 141 17.91 7.41 -5.93
CA SER A 141 18.19 8.77 -5.45
C SER A 141 18.66 8.84 -4.00
N ASN A 142 18.54 7.75 -3.24
CA ASN A 142 19.04 7.60 -1.86
C ASN A 142 20.32 6.72 -1.81
N GLY A 143 20.95 6.48 -2.96
CA GLY A 143 22.22 5.78 -3.09
C GLY A 143 22.12 4.25 -3.03
N VAL A 144 20.93 3.67 -3.13
CA VAL A 144 20.72 2.23 -3.17
C VAL A 144 20.27 1.82 -4.56
N LYS A 145 20.92 0.82 -5.14
CA LYS A 145 20.49 0.25 -6.41
C LYS A 145 19.26 -0.62 -6.19
N ASN A 146 18.12 -0.14 -6.62
CA ASN A 146 16.87 -0.88 -6.62
C ASN A 146 16.19 -0.67 -7.98
N ASP A 147 16.15 -1.73 -8.76
CA ASP A 147 15.62 -1.73 -10.13
C ASP A 147 14.19 -2.31 -10.18
N ILE A 148 13.55 -2.57 -9.02
CA ILE A 148 12.18 -3.09 -8.97
C ILE A 148 11.22 -2.01 -9.46
N SER A 149 10.52 -2.32 -10.55
CA SER A 149 9.55 -1.41 -11.15
C SER A 149 8.21 -1.48 -10.45
N HIS A 150 7.54 -0.34 -10.28
CA HIS A 150 6.17 -0.26 -9.78
C HIS A 150 5.18 -0.59 -10.90
N VAL A 151 5.01 -1.86 -11.14
CA VAL A 151 3.98 -2.40 -12.04
C VAL A 151 2.79 -2.89 -11.22
N ARG A 152 1.72 -3.30 -11.89
CA ARG A 152 0.59 -3.96 -11.22
C ARG A 152 1.10 -5.14 -10.38
N GLY A 153 0.60 -5.26 -9.17
CA GLY A 153 1.01 -6.29 -8.23
C GLY A 153 2.27 -5.97 -7.41
N THR A 154 2.93 -4.85 -7.64
CA THR A 154 4.07 -4.46 -6.80
C THR A 154 3.58 -3.93 -5.45
N ILE A 155 4.12 -4.47 -4.37
CA ILE A 155 4.00 -3.89 -3.02
C ILE A 155 5.18 -2.96 -2.77
N SER A 156 4.97 -1.85 -2.09
CA SER A 156 6.02 -0.88 -1.78
C SER A 156 5.72 -0.11 -0.50
N MET A 157 6.79 0.38 0.17
CA MET A 157 6.60 1.18 1.36
C MET A 157 6.09 2.58 1.03
N ALA A 158 5.08 3.02 1.79
CA ALA A 158 4.67 4.42 1.79
C ALA A 158 5.64 5.26 2.62
N ARG A 159 5.91 6.48 2.18
CA ARG A 159 6.76 7.45 2.88
C ARG A 159 6.27 8.88 2.70
N SER A 160 6.78 9.80 3.51
CA SER A 160 6.59 11.24 3.33
C SER A 160 7.60 11.82 2.33
N THR A 161 7.83 13.13 2.38
CA THR A 161 8.83 13.81 1.54
C THR A 161 10.26 13.38 1.90
N ASP A 162 10.52 13.12 3.19
CA ASP A 162 11.81 12.62 3.65
C ASP A 162 12.06 11.21 3.09
N PRO A 163 13.19 10.96 2.41
CA PRO A 163 13.52 9.66 1.86
C PRO A 163 13.59 8.52 2.91
N ASP A 164 13.92 8.85 4.16
CA ASP A 164 14.11 7.90 5.25
C ASP A 164 12.93 7.89 6.23
N SER A 165 11.73 8.22 5.77
CA SER A 165 10.51 8.30 6.58
C SER A 165 9.55 7.12 6.45
N ALA A 166 9.88 6.11 5.66
CA ALA A 166 9.09 4.89 5.61
C ALA A 166 9.10 4.19 6.98
N SER A 167 7.97 3.59 7.36
CA SER A 167 7.77 2.95 8.66
C SER A 167 7.07 1.60 8.49
N SER A 168 5.76 1.55 8.69
CA SER A 168 4.97 0.32 8.53
C SER A 168 3.97 0.38 7.39
N GLN A 169 3.63 1.56 6.90
CA GLN A 169 2.63 1.68 5.85
C GLN A 169 3.17 1.21 4.51
N PHE A 170 2.37 0.43 3.81
CA PHE A 170 2.67 -0.05 2.47
C PHE A 170 1.49 0.16 1.53
N LEU A 171 1.77 0.12 0.24
CA LEU A 171 0.77 0.16 -0.80
C LEU A 171 1.00 -0.98 -1.79
N SER A 172 -0.09 -1.50 -2.34
CA SER A 172 -0.07 -2.44 -3.45
C SER A 172 -0.63 -1.74 -4.68
N SER A 173 0.10 -1.81 -5.77
CA SER A 173 -0.23 -1.10 -7.00
C SER A 173 -1.17 -1.91 -7.87
N SER A 174 -2.26 -1.30 -8.32
CA SER A 174 -3.16 -1.86 -9.33
C SER A 174 -2.76 -1.46 -10.76
N GLN A 175 -1.82 -0.52 -10.91
CA GLN A 175 -1.25 -0.06 -12.20
C GLN A 175 0.23 0.29 -12.04
N THR A 176 0.93 0.51 -13.17
CA THR A 176 2.32 0.95 -13.17
C THR A 176 2.45 2.38 -12.65
N VAL A 177 3.26 2.59 -11.61
CA VAL A 177 3.51 3.89 -10.98
C VAL A 177 5.00 4.18 -10.90
N LEU A 178 5.41 5.36 -11.33
CA LEU A 178 6.81 5.70 -11.60
C LEU A 178 7.54 6.38 -10.42
N SER A 179 7.37 6.05 -9.14
CA SER A 179 8.13 6.82 -8.12
C SER A 179 8.15 6.33 -6.66
N TRP A 180 8.21 5.04 -6.36
CA TRP A 180 8.21 4.58 -4.95
C TRP A 180 9.19 3.43 -4.71
N MET A 181 9.47 3.12 -3.46
CA MET A 181 10.33 2.03 -3.01
C MET A 181 9.58 0.71 -3.10
N ALA A 182 10.05 -0.24 -3.89
CA ALA A 182 9.29 -1.44 -4.23
C ALA A 182 9.81 -2.70 -3.53
N ILE A 183 8.88 -3.47 -3.02
CA ILE A 183 8.97 -4.90 -2.75
C ILE A 183 8.12 -5.59 -3.81
N ARG A 184 8.54 -6.71 -4.35
CA ARG A 184 7.80 -7.40 -5.40
C ARG A 184 6.64 -8.21 -4.79
N SER A 185 5.45 -8.16 -5.39
CA SER A 185 4.33 -9.04 -5.05
C SER A 185 3.99 -9.96 -6.20
N ILE A 186 3.49 -11.15 -5.88
CA ILE A 186 2.93 -12.13 -6.82
C ILE A 186 1.43 -12.21 -6.47
N TRP A 187 0.58 -11.99 -7.44
CA TRP A 187 -0.88 -12.20 -7.33
C TRP A 187 -1.21 -13.62 -7.66
#